data_4b27b2eeabc2bf54fc4009d72974b399
#
_entry.id   4b27b2eeabc2bf54fc4009d72974b399
#
_cell.length_a   1.000
_cell.length_b   1.000
_cell.length_c   1.000
_cell.angle_alpha   90.00
_cell.angle_beta   90.00
_cell.angle_gamma   90.00
#
_symmetry.space_group_name_H-M   'P 1'
#
loop_
_entity.id
_entity.type
_entity.pdbx_description
1 polymer ?
#
loop_
_entity_poly.entity_id
_entity_poly.type
_entity_poly.pdbx_seq_one_letter_code
_entity_poly.pdbx_strand_id
1 'polypeptide(L)'
;VIEPENLMEMFATDLERLAFLLEADAALAIDPDELGTDAAEQKAPEEQPPEKRPKYITNYIGSKQKLVDWIWRNTPDGVSSVLDAFSGSAVVAYMYKSKGLRVFANDRLRYSHHAARAIIENSSTRLSEAEIEKLLADNPKAKTFVQDNFKGIFFAKGVHALIDSLRANCDDLSGYKKDIALFALGKTCMSGKGGFGHFSSSTDYGKRQDTPEEFKKRLKANIERINALIF
;
A
#
# COMPACT_ATOMS: atom_id res chain seq x y z
N VAL A 1 -17.58 -18.26 9.62
CA VAL A 1 -16.77 -19.45 9.32
C VAL A 1 -16.97 -19.73 7.85
N ILE A 2 -15.91 -19.63 7.04
CA ILE A 2 -15.96 -19.95 5.62
C ILE A 2 -15.80 -21.45 5.52
N GLU A 3 -16.75 -22.13 4.89
CA GLU A 3 -16.70 -23.57 4.68
C GLU A 3 -15.46 -23.95 3.85
N PRO A 4 -14.78 -25.08 4.14
CA PRO A 4 -13.52 -25.46 3.45
C PRO A 4 -13.64 -25.59 1.94
N GLU A 5 -14.84 -25.92 1.42
CA GLU A 5 -15.13 -26.05 -0.01
C GLU A 5 -15.04 -24.70 -0.74
N ASN A 6 -15.53 -23.62 -0.12
CA ASN A 6 -15.43 -22.27 -0.68
C ASN A 6 -13.99 -21.72 -0.69
N LEU A 7 -13.13 -22.22 0.19
CA LEU A 7 -11.72 -21.88 0.21
C LEU A 7 -10.97 -22.50 -0.99
N MET A 8 -11.28 -23.74 -1.33
CA MET A 8 -10.66 -24.45 -2.45
C MET A 8 -11.08 -23.86 -3.81
N GLU A 9 -12.36 -23.48 -3.99
CA GLU A 9 -12.81 -22.79 -5.19
C GLU A 9 -12.16 -21.40 -5.36
N MET A 10 -11.96 -20.67 -4.25
CA MET A 10 -11.29 -19.37 -4.27
C MET A 10 -9.79 -19.50 -4.65
N PHE A 11 -9.12 -20.57 -4.22
CA PHE A 11 -7.75 -20.87 -4.61
C PHE A 11 -7.63 -21.36 -6.06
N ALA A 12 -8.61 -22.11 -6.57
CA ALA A 12 -8.62 -22.57 -7.95
C ALA A 12 -8.73 -21.38 -8.93
N THR A 13 -9.64 -20.44 -8.68
CA THR A 13 -9.79 -19.23 -9.50
C THR A 13 -8.56 -18.31 -9.48
N ASP A 14 -7.84 -18.24 -8.38
CA ASP A 14 -6.63 -17.44 -8.29
C ASP A 14 -5.44 -18.13 -9.00
N LEU A 15 -5.37 -19.46 -8.96
CA LEU A 15 -4.39 -20.24 -9.71
C LEU A 15 -4.65 -20.21 -11.23
N GLU A 16 -5.89 -20.25 -11.65
CA GLU A 16 -6.27 -20.11 -13.07
C GLU A 16 -5.94 -18.71 -13.60
N ARG A 17 -6.17 -17.66 -12.80
CA ARG A 17 -5.76 -16.29 -13.16
C ARG A 17 -4.24 -16.14 -13.24
N LEU A 18 -3.50 -16.79 -12.34
CA LEU A 18 -2.04 -16.78 -12.37
C LEU A 18 -1.50 -17.55 -13.59
N ALA A 19 -2.12 -18.70 -13.93
CA ALA A 19 -1.79 -19.46 -15.13
C ALA A 19 -2.08 -18.67 -16.40
N PHE A 20 -3.22 -18.00 -16.50
CA PHE A 20 -3.56 -17.11 -17.60
C PHE A 20 -2.56 -15.96 -17.79
N LEU A 21 -2.09 -15.36 -16.69
CA LEU A 21 -1.08 -14.31 -16.75
C LEU A 21 0.29 -14.85 -17.18
N LEU A 22 0.65 -16.07 -16.77
CA LEU A 22 1.89 -16.74 -17.19
C LEU A 22 1.84 -17.19 -18.65
N GLU A 23 0.67 -17.64 -19.14
CA GLU A 23 0.47 -17.98 -20.55
C GLU A 23 0.46 -16.74 -21.45
N ALA A 24 -0.07 -15.62 -20.99
CA ALA A 24 -0.03 -14.35 -21.69
C ALA A 24 1.42 -13.80 -21.84
N ASP A 25 2.27 -13.99 -20.83
CA ASP A 25 3.70 -13.66 -20.91
C ASP A 25 4.46 -14.63 -21.85
N ALA A 26 4.07 -15.90 -21.91
CA ALA A 26 4.67 -16.86 -22.84
C ALA A 26 4.29 -16.58 -24.31
N ALA A 27 3.10 -16.00 -24.54
CA ALA A 27 2.67 -15.57 -25.89
C ALA A 27 3.37 -14.29 -26.38
N LEU A 28 4.06 -13.58 -25.49
CA LEU A 28 4.89 -12.39 -25.79
C LEU A 28 6.39 -12.72 -25.85
N ALA A 29 6.77 -13.99 -25.78
CA ALA A 29 8.15 -14.41 -26.02
C ALA A 29 8.51 -14.14 -27.47
N ILE A 30 9.23 -13.05 -27.72
CA ILE A 30 9.83 -12.74 -29.02
C ILE A 30 10.85 -13.84 -29.30
N ASP A 31 10.74 -14.46 -30.49
CA ASP A 31 11.68 -15.46 -30.97
C ASP A 31 13.11 -14.88 -30.91
N PRO A 32 14.07 -15.53 -30.22
CA PRO A 32 15.43 -15.02 -30.12
C PRO A 32 16.11 -14.84 -31.50
N ASP A 33 15.65 -15.52 -32.54
CA ASP A 33 16.20 -15.43 -33.90
C ASP A 33 15.64 -14.24 -34.72
N GLU A 34 14.60 -13.53 -34.23
CA GLU A 34 14.11 -12.26 -34.83
C GLU A 34 14.86 -11.01 -34.35
N LEU A 35 15.78 -11.12 -33.42
CA LEU A 35 16.66 -10.03 -32.99
C LEU A 35 17.74 -9.82 -34.04
N GLY A 36 17.42 -9.05 -35.08
CA GLY A 36 18.37 -8.54 -36.03
C GLY A 36 19.58 -7.87 -35.32
N THR A 37 20.76 -8.21 -35.74
CA THR A 37 22.08 -7.76 -35.23
C THR A 37 22.39 -6.30 -35.56
N ASP A 38 21.45 -5.38 -35.47
CA ASP A 38 21.69 -3.94 -35.49
C ASP A 38 21.66 -3.38 -34.07
N ALA A 39 22.60 -3.86 -33.24
CA ALA A 39 22.97 -3.20 -32.01
C ALA A 39 23.70 -1.89 -32.32
N ALA A 40 22.98 -0.86 -32.75
CA ALA A 40 23.44 0.49 -32.54
C ALA A 40 23.60 0.68 -31.02
N GLU A 41 24.81 0.94 -30.56
CA GLU A 41 25.11 1.36 -29.19
C GLU A 41 24.21 2.54 -28.82
N GLN A 42 23.01 2.24 -28.29
CA GLN A 42 22.24 3.24 -27.59
C GLN A 42 22.96 3.47 -26.27
N LYS A 43 23.74 4.55 -26.26
CA LYS A 43 24.27 5.17 -25.06
C LYS A 43 23.16 5.16 -24.00
N ALA A 44 23.42 4.51 -22.86
CA ALA A 44 22.52 4.58 -21.70
C ALA A 44 22.17 6.06 -21.47
N PRO A 45 20.89 6.40 -21.23
CA PRO A 45 20.52 7.78 -20.96
C PRO A 45 21.38 8.26 -19.80
N GLU A 46 22.05 9.41 -19.97
CA GLU A 46 22.84 10.06 -18.92
C GLU A 46 22.01 10.06 -17.64
N GLU A 47 22.52 9.39 -16.61
CA GLU A 47 21.90 9.38 -15.27
C GLU A 47 21.79 10.82 -14.79
N GLN A 48 20.60 11.40 -14.95
CA GLN A 48 20.27 12.58 -14.15
C GLN A 48 20.42 12.18 -12.68
N PRO A 49 21.13 12.98 -11.86
CA PRO A 49 21.33 12.64 -10.45
C PRO A 49 19.96 12.36 -9.83
N PRO A 50 19.79 11.25 -9.11
CA PRO A 50 18.48 10.85 -8.59
C PRO A 50 17.94 12.01 -7.76
N GLU A 51 16.90 12.64 -8.27
CA GLU A 51 16.13 13.62 -7.54
C GLU A 51 15.86 13.01 -6.17
N LYS A 52 16.18 13.70 -5.07
CA LYS A 52 16.08 13.15 -3.71
C LYS A 52 14.65 12.76 -3.40
N ARG A 53 14.28 11.56 -3.85
CA ARG A 53 12.93 11.02 -3.65
C ARG A 53 12.66 10.85 -2.17
N PRO A 54 11.44 11.16 -1.70
CA PRO A 54 11.12 11.07 -0.28
C PRO A 54 11.30 9.63 0.20
N LYS A 55 11.96 9.49 1.36
CA LYS A 55 12.16 8.18 1.99
C LYS A 55 10.82 7.62 2.45
N TYR A 56 10.46 6.45 1.96
CA TYR A 56 9.26 5.78 2.43
C TYR A 56 9.50 5.17 3.82
N ILE A 57 8.77 5.67 4.83
CA ILE A 57 8.80 5.18 6.21
C ILE A 57 7.49 4.49 6.54
N THR A 58 7.58 3.29 7.12
CA THR A 58 6.43 2.48 7.49
C THR A 58 6.57 1.88 8.89
N ASN A 59 5.45 1.77 9.61
CA ASN A 59 5.35 1.11 10.92
C ASN A 59 4.77 -0.31 10.80
N TYR A 60 4.74 -0.86 9.59
CA TYR A 60 4.22 -2.20 9.33
C TYR A 60 5.08 -3.27 10.00
N ILE A 61 4.44 -4.19 10.75
CA ILE A 61 5.13 -5.28 11.45
C ILE A 61 5.80 -6.19 10.43
N GLY A 62 7.07 -6.50 10.65
CA GLY A 62 7.86 -7.31 9.70
C GLY A 62 8.38 -6.53 8.48
N SER A 63 8.19 -5.19 8.43
CA SER A 63 8.74 -4.36 7.35
C SER A 63 10.24 -4.54 7.18
N LYS A 64 10.66 -4.62 5.92
CA LYS A 64 12.08 -4.72 5.53
C LYS A 64 12.76 -3.36 5.36
N GLN A 65 12.15 -2.27 5.88
CA GLN A 65 12.65 -0.90 5.72
C GLN A 65 14.12 -0.74 6.13
N LYS A 66 14.57 -1.44 7.16
CA LYS A 66 15.97 -1.39 7.62
C LYS A 66 16.92 -2.18 6.73
N LEU A 67 16.40 -3.00 5.83
CA LEU A 67 17.15 -3.91 4.97
C LEU A 67 17.18 -3.45 3.50
N VAL A 68 16.46 -2.38 3.13
CA VAL A 68 16.33 -1.97 1.71
C VAL A 68 17.69 -1.72 1.04
N ASP A 69 18.62 -1.08 1.75
CA ASP A 69 19.96 -0.81 1.21
C ASP A 69 20.80 -2.09 1.06
N TRP A 70 20.61 -3.05 1.97
CA TRP A 70 21.25 -4.35 1.86
C TRP A 70 20.66 -5.17 0.72
N ILE A 71 19.33 -5.20 0.59
CA ILE A 71 18.60 -5.88 -0.50
C ILE A 71 19.07 -5.32 -1.84
N TRP A 72 19.13 -4.00 -1.97
CA TRP A 72 19.60 -3.36 -3.21
C TRP A 72 21.03 -3.77 -3.58
N ARG A 73 21.96 -3.72 -2.63
CA ARG A 73 23.38 -4.11 -2.88
C ARG A 73 23.56 -5.58 -3.24
N ASN A 74 22.60 -6.43 -2.89
CA ASN A 74 22.63 -7.86 -3.23
C ASN A 74 21.68 -8.20 -4.41
N THR A 75 21.11 -7.19 -5.06
CA THR A 75 20.36 -7.39 -6.31
C THR A 75 21.36 -7.61 -7.44
N PRO A 76 21.23 -8.67 -8.27
CA PRO A 76 22.13 -8.90 -9.39
C PRO A 76 22.15 -7.73 -10.38
N ASP A 77 23.27 -7.52 -11.05
CA ASP A 77 23.37 -6.56 -12.14
C ASP A 77 22.50 -6.99 -13.33
N GLY A 78 22.02 -6.01 -14.09
CA GLY A 78 21.21 -6.25 -15.29
C GLY A 78 19.74 -6.58 -15.03
N VAL A 79 19.30 -6.61 -13.77
CA VAL A 79 17.87 -6.79 -13.45
C VAL A 79 17.07 -5.57 -13.91
N SER A 80 16.07 -5.81 -14.77
CA SER A 80 15.15 -4.77 -15.27
C SER A 80 13.77 -4.83 -14.65
N SER A 81 13.37 -5.99 -14.11
CA SER A 81 12.06 -6.19 -13.46
C SER A 81 12.16 -7.04 -12.20
N VAL A 82 11.27 -6.80 -11.26
CA VAL A 82 11.22 -7.49 -9.96
C VAL A 82 9.80 -7.82 -9.57
N LEU A 83 9.57 -9.02 -9.05
CA LEU A 83 8.34 -9.42 -8.38
C LEU A 83 8.56 -9.41 -6.85
N ASP A 84 7.86 -8.51 -6.15
CA ASP A 84 7.72 -8.55 -4.69
C ASP A 84 6.48 -9.38 -4.34
N ALA A 85 6.66 -10.69 -4.22
CA ALA A 85 5.58 -11.67 -4.09
C ALA A 85 4.80 -11.58 -2.76
N PHE A 86 5.40 -10.98 -1.72
CA PHE A 86 4.83 -10.77 -0.40
C PHE A 86 5.11 -9.35 0.07
N SER A 87 4.57 -8.38 -0.67
CA SER A 87 4.99 -6.97 -0.61
C SER A 87 4.71 -6.26 0.73
N GLY A 88 3.79 -6.78 1.55
CA GLY A 88 3.47 -6.23 2.86
C GLY A 88 3.18 -4.73 2.80
N SER A 89 4.09 -3.93 3.33
CA SER A 89 4.00 -2.47 3.27
C SER A 89 4.45 -1.87 1.91
N ALA A 90 4.83 -2.69 0.93
CA ALA A 90 5.41 -2.31 -0.34
C ALA A 90 6.76 -1.53 -0.25
N VAL A 91 7.49 -1.62 0.86
CA VAL A 91 8.72 -0.84 1.06
C VAL A 91 9.86 -1.31 0.16
N VAL A 92 9.96 -2.63 -0.11
CA VAL A 92 10.95 -3.22 -1.01
C VAL A 92 10.57 -2.91 -2.46
N ALA A 93 9.31 -3.10 -2.82
CA ALA A 93 8.76 -2.72 -4.11
C ALA A 93 9.00 -1.23 -4.42
N TYR A 94 8.78 -0.34 -3.43
CA TYR A 94 9.04 1.09 -3.58
C TYR A 94 10.52 1.40 -3.81
N MET A 95 11.42 0.73 -3.10
CA MET A 95 12.85 0.86 -3.32
C MET A 95 13.22 0.51 -4.77
N TYR A 96 12.76 -0.61 -5.30
CA TYR A 96 13.03 -1.00 -6.68
C TYR A 96 12.41 -0.04 -7.71
N LYS A 97 11.17 0.42 -7.48
CA LYS A 97 10.56 1.47 -8.30
C LYS A 97 11.40 2.75 -8.30
N SER A 98 11.92 3.15 -7.13
CA SER A 98 12.77 4.34 -7.01
C SER A 98 14.12 4.22 -7.72
N LYS A 99 14.54 3.00 -8.03
CA LYS A 99 15.74 2.68 -8.82
C LYS A 99 15.44 2.52 -10.32
N GLY A 100 14.18 2.76 -10.73
CA GLY A 100 13.79 2.72 -12.14
C GLY A 100 13.44 1.33 -12.67
N LEU A 101 13.38 0.29 -11.82
CA LEU A 101 13.00 -1.04 -12.25
C LEU A 101 11.48 -1.15 -12.46
N ARG A 102 11.08 -2.02 -13.37
CA ARG A 102 9.67 -2.46 -13.47
C ARG A 102 9.35 -3.35 -12.28
N VAL A 103 8.30 -3.00 -11.52
CA VAL A 103 7.96 -3.70 -10.28
C VAL A 103 6.57 -4.29 -10.34
N PHE A 104 6.47 -5.57 -10.02
CA PHE A 104 5.23 -6.28 -9.74
C PHE A 104 5.15 -6.50 -8.23
N ALA A 105 4.02 -6.13 -7.61
CA ALA A 105 3.81 -6.29 -6.18
C ALA A 105 2.57 -7.13 -5.94
N ASN A 106 2.70 -8.18 -5.12
CA ASN A 106 1.61 -9.05 -4.73
C ASN A 106 1.56 -9.21 -3.21
N ASP A 107 0.35 -9.28 -2.67
CA ASP A 107 0.11 -9.64 -1.27
C ASP A 107 -1.33 -10.10 -1.06
N ARG A 108 -1.55 -10.96 -0.09
CA ARG A 108 -2.88 -11.46 0.27
C ARG A 108 -3.72 -10.42 1.00
N LEU A 109 -3.10 -9.51 1.74
CA LEU A 109 -3.79 -8.56 2.58
C LEU A 109 -4.31 -7.37 1.75
N ARG A 110 -5.59 -7.04 1.91
CA ARG A 110 -6.19 -5.86 1.25
C ARG A 110 -5.45 -4.56 1.57
N TYR A 111 -4.95 -4.40 2.79
CA TYR A 111 -4.13 -3.26 3.15
C TYR A 111 -2.87 -3.15 2.28
N SER A 112 -2.16 -4.26 2.12
CA SER A 112 -0.96 -4.33 1.28
C SER A 112 -1.27 -4.11 -0.20
N HIS A 113 -2.41 -4.62 -0.69
CA HIS A 113 -2.90 -4.34 -2.03
C HIS A 113 -3.13 -2.85 -2.26
N HIS A 114 -3.84 -2.16 -1.33
CA HIS A 114 -4.04 -0.71 -1.43
C HIS A 114 -2.73 0.07 -1.34
N ALA A 115 -1.76 -0.39 -0.53
CA ALA A 115 -0.43 0.20 -0.47
C ALA A 115 0.28 0.09 -1.83
N ALA A 116 0.31 -1.11 -2.42
CA ALA A 116 0.95 -1.34 -3.72
C ALA A 116 0.28 -0.50 -4.83
N ARG A 117 -1.05 -0.48 -4.91
CA ARG A 117 -1.75 0.34 -5.89
C ARG A 117 -1.50 1.84 -5.70
N ALA A 118 -1.47 2.31 -4.45
CA ALA A 118 -1.27 3.73 -4.16
C ALA A 118 0.13 4.25 -4.53
N ILE A 119 1.20 3.47 -4.29
CA ILE A 119 2.57 3.98 -4.42
C ILE A 119 3.46 3.23 -5.41
N ILE A 120 3.06 2.02 -5.86
CA ILE A 120 3.83 1.27 -6.87
C ILE A 120 3.20 1.42 -8.25
N GLU A 121 1.93 1.03 -8.41
CA GLU A 121 1.21 1.09 -9.67
C GLU A 121 0.88 2.55 -10.08
N ASN A 122 0.47 3.37 -9.14
CA ASN A 122 0.15 4.78 -9.34
C ASN A 122 1.41 5.62 -9.55
N SER A 123 1.44 6.42 -10.61
CA SER A 123 2.57 7.30 -10.96
C SER A 123 2.23 8.80 -10.96
N SER A 124 0.96 9.17 -10.85
CA SER A 124 0.56 10.58 -11.03
C SER A 124 -0.62 11.04 -10.18
N THR A 125 -1.56 10.14 -9.88
CA THR A 125 -2.80 10.48 -9.19
C THR A 125 -2.54 10.77 -7.71
N ARG A 126 -3.03 11.91 -7.24
CA ARG A 126 -2.95 12.36 -5.84
C ARG A 126 -4.31 12.78 -5.33
N LEU A 127 -4.50 12.80 -4.02
CA LEU A 127 -5.65 13.45 -3.39
C LEU A 127 -5.38 14.94 -3.26
N SER A 128 -6.28 15.76 -3.77
CA SER A 128 -6.26 17.21 -3.60
C SER A 128 -6.71 17.61 -2.20
N GLU A 129 -6.40 18.82 -1.78
CA GLU A 129 -6.83 19.37 -0.49
C GLU A 129 -8.36 19.31 -0.33
N ALA A 130 -9.12 19.67 -1.35
CA ALA A 130 -10.58 19.64 -1.32
C ALA A 130 -11.13 18.20 -1.16
N GLU A 131 -10.46 17.19 -1.71
CA GLU A 131 -10.83 15.79 -1.53
C GLU A 131 -10.46 15.29 -0.14
N ILE A 132 -9.34 15.72 0.41
CA ILE A 132 -8.92 15.43 1.78
C ILE A 132 -9.94 16.00 2.77
N GLU A 133 -10.36 17.25 2.60
CA GLU A 133 -11.39 17.86 3.47
C GLU A 133 -12.72 17.11 3.41
N LYS A 134 -13.17 16.69 2.22
CA LYS A 134 -14.36 15.84 2.07
C LYS A 134 -14.19 14.49 2.75
N LEU A 135 -13.01 13.87 2.63
CA LEU A 135 -12.72 12.60 3.28
C LEU A 135 -12.79 12.72 4.80
N LEU A 136 -12.35 13.86 5.37
CA LEU A 136 -12.33 14.10 6.82
C LEU A 136 -13.69 14.54 7.39
N ALA A 137 -14.68 14.78 6.56
CA ALA A 137 -16.03 15.17 6.99
C ALA A 137 -16.75 14.03 7.73
N ASP A 138 -17.62 14.38 8.65
CA ASP A 138 -18.48 13.41 9.32
C ASP A 138 -19.49 12.83 8.33
N ASN A 139 -19.75 11.52 8.43
CA ASN A 139 -20.72 10.82 7.59
C ASN A 139 -21.79 10.13 8.44
N PRO A 140 -22.95 10.76 8.63
CA PRO A 140 -24.03 10.21 9.46
C PRO A 140 -24.67 8.94 8.88
N LYS A 141 -24.36 8.59 7.61
CA LYS A 141 -24.83 7.37 6.94
C LYS A 141 -23.83 6.22 7.05
N ALA A 142 -22.67 6.43 7.69
CA ALA A 142 -21.68 5.39 7.89
C ALA A 142 -22.24 4.23 8.72
N LYS A 143 -21.87 3.00 8.35
CA LYS A 143 -22.18 1.81 9.16
C LYS A 143 -21.35 1.84 10.44
N THR A 144 -21.89 1.34 11.54
CA THR A 144 -21.28 1.34 12.88
C THR A 144 -20.39 0.12 13.14
N PHE A 145 -19.62 -0.32 12.12
CA PHE A 145 -18.83 -1.56 12.23
C PHE A 145 -17.73 -1.47 13.29
N VAL A 146 -16.94 -0.40 13.29
CA VAL A 146 -15.84 -0.23 14.25
C VAL A 146 -16.39 0.07 15.64
N GLN A 147 -17.45 0.86 15.73
CA GLN A 147 -18.14 1.16 16.98
C GLN A 147 -18.68 -0.10 17.65
N ASP A 148 -19.27 -1.01 16.89
CA ASP A 148 -19.93 -2.20 17.41
C ASP A 148 -18.93 -3.30 17.79
N ASN A 149 -17.87 -3.49 16.99
CA ASN A 149 -16.95 -4.61 17.16
C ASN A 149 -15.69 -4.28 17.98
N PHE A 150 -15.31 -2.99 18.11
CA PHE A 150 -14.09 -2.57 18.80
C PHE A 150 -14.35 -1.62 19.97
N LYS A 151 -15.58 -1.61 20.51
CA LYS A 151 -15.95 -0.78 21.65
C LYS A 151 -15.03 -1.05 22.85
N GLY A 152 -14.34 -0.01 23.32
CA GLY A 152 -13.41 -0.10 24.45
C GLY A 152 -12.09 -0.77 24.12
N ILE A 153 -11.83 -1.07 22.84
CA ILE A 153 -10.60 -1.72 22.37
C ILE A 153 -9.92 -0.80 21.36
N PHE A 154 -8.60 -0.66 21.43
CA PHE A 154 -7.68 0.04 20.51
C PHE A 154 -7.86 1.56 20.37
N PHE A 155 -9.08 2.09 20.31
CA PHE A 155 -9.33 3.49 20.00
C PHE A 155 -10.15 4.18 21.09
N ALA A 156 -9.94 5.51 21.27
CA ALA A 156 -10.71 6.33 22.18
C ALA A 156 -12.19 6.43 21.76
N LYS A 157 -13.01 6.77 22.73
CA LYS A 157 -14.42 7.13 22.48
C LYS A 157 -14.49 8.27 21.46
N GLY A 158 -15.30 8.11 20.44
CA GLY A 158 -15.44 9.06 19.32
C GLY A 158 -14.54 8.72 18.11
N VAL A 159 -13.36 8.14 18.32
CA VAL A 159 -12.49 7.72 17.20
C VAL A 159 -13.09 6.53 16.46
N HIS A 160 -13.80 5.63 17.12
CA HIS A 160 -14.50 4.53 16.46
C HIS A 160 -15.52 5.04 15.42
N ALA A 161 -16.37 6.00 15.82
CA ALA A 161 -17.35 6.61 14.92
C ALA A 161 -16.68 7.38 13.77
N LEU A 162 -15.58 8.05 14.08
CA LEU A 162 -14.78 8.73 13.07
C LEU A 162 -14.21 7.74 12.05
N ILE A 163 -13.64 6.60 12.48
CA ILE A 163 -13.11 5.58 11.54
C ILE A 163 -14.22 5.03 10.65
N ASP A 164 -15.41 4.78 11.20
CA ASP A 164 -16.57 4.33 10.42
C ASP A 164 -16.95 5.38 9.34
N SER A 165 -16.99 6.67 9.71
CA SER A 165 -17.25 7.78 8.77
C SER A 165 -16.18 7.87 7.70
N LEU A 166 -14.91 7.88 8.09
CA LEU A 166 -13.76 7.94 7.17
C LEU A 166 -13.74 6.75 6.21
N ARG A 167 -14.04 5.54 6.72
CA ARG A 167 -14.11 4.35 5.88
C ARG A 167 -15.23 4.44 4.84
N ALA A 168 -16.39 4.97 5.23
CA ALA A 168 -17.51 5.21 4.32
C ALA A 168 -17.14 6.27 3.26
N ASN A 169 -16.49 7.37 3.67
CA ASN A 169 -16.04 8.42 2.74
C ASN A 169 -15.01 7.92 1.74
N CYS A 170 -14.19 6.90 2.10
CA CYS A 170 -13.30 6.25 1.14
C CYS A 170 -14.07 5.58 -0.01
N ASP A 171 -15.31 5.12 0.22
CA ASP A 171 -16.11 4.46 -0.82
C ASP A 171 -16.67 5.44 -1.86
N ASP A 172 -16.72 6.72 -1.55
CA ASP A 172 -17.09 7.79 -2.50
C ASP A 172 -15.95 8.11 -3.48
N LEU A 173 -14.74 7.60 -3.21
CA LEU A 173 -13.59 7.73 -4.08
C LEU A 173 -13.47 6.51 -5.01
N SER A 174 -12.79 6.68 -6.15
CA SER A 174 -12.52 5.61 -7.12
C SER A 174 -11.05 5.54 -7.52
N GLY A 175 -10.64 4.43 -8.12
CA GLY A 175 -9.28 4.23 -8.63
C GLY A 175 -8.21 4.46 -7.57
N TYR A 176 -7.08 5.01 -7.97
CA TYR A 176 -5.94 5.27 -7.08
C TYR A 176 -6.25 6.23 -5.93
N LYS A 177 -7.21 7.13 -6.08
CA LYS A 177 -7.64 8.02 -4.98
C LYS A 177 -8.22 7.23 -3.82
N LYS A 178 -9.06 6.22 -4.11
CA LYS A 178 -9.58 5.29 -3.11
C LYS A 178 -8.45 4.49 -2.46
N ASP A 179 -7.50 4.01 -3.24
CA ASP A 179 -6.36 3.24 -2.73
C ASP A 179 -5.49 4.09 -1.80
N ILE A 180 -5.20 5.35 -2.15
CA ILE A 180 -4.48 6.30 -1.29
C ILE A 180 -5.21 6.51 0.03
N ALA A 181 -6.52 6.76 -0.01
CA ALA A 181 -7.33 7.00 1.18
C ALA A 181 -7.37 5.79 2.11
N LEU A 182 -7.62 4.59 1.58
CA LEU A 182 -7.66 3.35 2.36
C LEU A 182 -6.29 2.98 2.93
N PHE A 183 -5.23 3.15 2.15
CA PHE A 183 -3.86 2.95 2.62
C PHE A 183 -3.51 3.92 3.75
N ALA A 184 -3.83 5.22 3.59
CA ALA A 184 -3.60 6.23 4.62
C ALA A 184 -4.40 5.97 5.89
N LEU A 185 -5.67 5.58 5.77
CA LEU A 185 -6.53 5.24 6.90
C LEU A 185 -5.96 4.05 7.68
N GLY A 186 -5.62 2.96 7.01
CA GLY A 186 -5.01 1.79 7.64
C GLY A 186 -3.68 2.14 8.32
N LYS A 187 -2.80 2.91 7.65
CA LYS A 187 -1.55 3.43 8.23
C LYS A 187 -1.79 4.27 9.48
N THR A 188 -2.84 5.09 9.48
CA THR A 188 -3.21 5.92 10.61
C THR A 188 -3.70 5.09 11.80
N CYS A 189 -4.51 4.06 11.55
CA CYS A 189 -4.96 3.11 12.57
C CYS A 189 -3.77 2.37 13.22
N MET A 190 -2.73 2.03 12.46
CA MET A 190 -1.55 1.32 12.97
C MET A 190 -0.53 2.22 13.68
N SER A 191 -0.57 3.53 13.49
CA SER A 191 0.47 4.46 13.94
C SER A 191 0.12 5.33 15.15
N GLY A 192 -1.07 5.16 15.73
CA GLY A 192 -1.55 5.96 16.86
C GLY A 192 -1.03 5.50 18.22
N LYS A 193 -1.30 6.32 19.24
CA LYS A 193 -1.02 6.01 20.65
C LYS A 193 -1.91 4.90 21.22
N GLY A 194 -2.16 3.88 20.54
CA GLY A 194 -3.08 2.77 20.87
C GLY A 194 -3.38 1.95 19.64
N GLY A 195 -2.68 2.20 18.53
CA GLY A 195 -2.85 1.49 17.29
C GLY A 195 -2.47 0.02 17.37
N PHE A 196 -2.91 -0.75 16.38
CA PHE A 196 -2.75 -2.21 16.28
C PHE A 196 -1.31 -2.75 16.34
N GLY A 197 -0.30 -1.87 16.43
CA GLY A 197 1.10 -2.25 16.34
C GLY A 197 1.69 -2.95 17.57
N HIS A 198 1.03 -2.93 18.73
CA HIS A 198 1.54 -3.51 19.97
C HIS A 198 0.42 -4.19 20.74
N PHE A 199 0.28 -5.48 20.58
CA PHE A 199 -0.54 -6.32 21.46
C PHE A 199 0.23 -6.57 22.76
N SER A 200 -0.02 -5.76 23.76
CA SER A 200 0.39 -6.04 25.12
C SER A 200 -0.86 -6.25 25.96
N SER A 201 -0.98 -7.39 26.59
CA SER A 201 -2.09 -7.73 27.47
C SER A 201 -2.17 -6.83 28.73
N SER A 202 -1.12 -6.04 28.99
CA SER A 202 -1.01 -5.12 30.12
C SER A 202 -1.23 -3.67 29.72
N THR A 203 -1.60 -3.39 28.49
CA THR A 203 -1.71 -2.01 28.01
C THR A 203 -2.99 -1.39 28.55
N ASP A 204 -2.82 -0.37 29.34
CA ASP A 204 -3.89 0.54 29.76
C ASP A 204 -4.30 1.38 28.53
N TYR A 205 -5.17 0.79 27.69
CA TYR A 205 -5.65 1.40 26.46
C TYR A 205 -6.33 2.75 26.68
N GLY A 206 -6.74 3.06 27.93
CA GLY A 206 -7.39 4.30 28.29
C GLY A 206 -6.48 5.54 28.34
N LYS A 207 -5.16 5.37 28.54
CA LYS A 207 -4.26 6.49 28.84
C LYS A 207 -3.49 7.07 27.66
N ARG A 208 -3.51 6.45 26.50
CA ARG A 208 -2.69 6.82 25.32
C ARG A 208 -3.49 6.92 24.05
N GLN A 209 -4.75 7.27 24.13
CA GLN A 209 -5.63 7.28 22.97
C GLN A 209 -5.66 8.66 22.32
N ASP A 210 -5.64 8.70 21.00
CA ASP A 210 -5.80 9.93 20.24
C ASP A 210 -7.23 10.46 20.37
N THR A 211 -7.39 11.77 20.39
CA THR A 211 -8.68 12.42 20.16
C THR A 211 -9.07 12.30 18.68
N PRO A 212 -10.35 12.47 18.32
CA PRO A 212 -10.79 12.52 16.93
C PRO A 212 -9.98 13.54 16.09
N GLU A 213 -9.67 14.70 16.66
CA GLU A 213 -8.90 15.78 16.01
C GLU A 213 -7.45 15.36 15.75
N GLU A 214 -6.80 14.74 16.73
CA GLU A 214 -5.45 14.19 16.56
C GLU A 214 -5.41 13.10 15.51
N PHE A 215 -6.45 12.25 15.46
CA PHE A 215 -6.58 11.22 14.44
C PHE A 215 -6.75 11.82 13.04
N LYS A 216 -7.67 12.80 12.86
CA LYS A 216 -7.86 13.53 11.59
C LYS A 216 -6.57 14.20 11.14
N LYS A 217 -5.87 14.89 12.04
CA LYS A 217 -4.57 15.54 11.73
C LYS A 217 -3.52 14.54 11.27
N ARG A 218 -3.44 13.38 11.92
CA ARG A 218 -2.49 12.33 11.54
C ARG A 218 -2.87 11.67 10.20
N LEU A 219 -4.17 11.47 9.93
CA LEU A 219 -4.64 10.96 8.66
C LEU A 219 -4.27 11.91 7.51
N LYS A 220 -4.53 13.20 7.68
CA LYS A 220 -4.14 14.24 6.69
C LYS A 220 -2.63 14.18 6.42
N ALA A 221 -1.80 14.18 7.46
CA ALA A 221 -0.35 14.08 7.32
C ALA A 221 0.11 12.77 6.65
N ASN A 222 -0.58 11.66 6.86
CA ASN A 222 -0.29 10.40 6.17
C ASN A 222 -0.66 10.46 4.69
N ILE A 223 -1.78 11.10 4.33
CA ILE A 223 -2.16 11.32 2.92
C ILE A 223 -1.13 12.19 2.21
N GLU A 224 -0.72 13.30 2.82
CA GLU A 224 0.31 14.19 2.27
C GLU A 224 1.64 13.45 2.02
N ARG A 225 2.06 12.62 2.99
CA ARG A 225 3.25 11.78 2.84
C ARG A 225 3.10 10.76 1.72
N ILE A 226 1.95 10.12 1.59
CA ILE A 226 1.69 9.16 0.51
C ILE A 226 1.67 9.90 -0.84
N ASN A 227 1.00 11.04 -0.94
CA ASN A 227 1.01 11.88 -2.15
C ASN A 227 2.45 12.24 -2.59
N ALA A 228 3.36 12.51 -1.63
CA ALA A 228 4.76 12.81 -1.91
C ALA A 228 5.55 11.58 -2.42
N LEU A 229 5.11 10.36 -2.13
CA LEU A 229 5.76 9.13 -2.61
C LEU A 229 5.41 8.78 -4.06
N ILE A 230 4.42 9.43 -4.66
CA ILE A 230 3.89 9.09 -5.99
C ILE A 230 4.74 9.76 -7.08
N PHE A 231 5.28 8.96 -8.01
CA PHE A 231 6.08 9.39 -9.17
C PHE A 231 6.04 8.35 -10.29
#